data_2f65f48887c5f5fdc2b37d2453cdd852
#
_entry.id   2f65f48887c5f5fdc2b37d2453cdd852
#
_cell.length_a   1.000
_cell.length_b   1.000
_cell.length_c   1.000
_cell.angle_alpha   90.00
_cell.angle_beta   90.00
_cell.angle_gamma   90.00
#
_symmetry.space_group_name_H-M   'P 1'
#
loop_
_entity.id
_entity.type
_entity.pdbx_description
1 polymer ?
#
loop_
_entity_poly.entity_id
_entity_poly.type
_entity_poly.pdbx_seq_one_letter_code
_entity_poly.pdbx_strand_id
1 'polypeptide(L)'
;ELMHELGIHEAAIMLLATVGNAKKNVRDCYLTYGELKQFILQMTDLKKQKKLPVSLRIVPVEEGQLPWELYWPLYETGRAEDIKYWVKEDLYYTSTENSFGCTAGKDNFFVNAFGDVYGCSMMSSIPELKAGNIKEHSLIDIWENSKVFSQLRDISIKDIKGACKNCSILKWCKGGCRGCTFAATKDLIESDGRCPYAR
;
A
#
# COMPACT_ATOMS: atom_id res chain seq x y z
N GLU A 1 -5.61 -25.30 2.35
CA GLU A 1 -6.44 -26.51 2.12
C GLU A 1 -7.81 -26.13 1.57
N LEU A 2 -8.68 -25.41 2.29
CA LEU A 2 -10.03 -25.03 1.85
C LEU A 2 -10.04 -24.35 0.46
N MET A 3 -9.14 -23.43 0.17
CA MET A 3 -9.10 -22.76 -1.13
C MET A 3 -8.83 -23.73 -2.28
N HIS A 4 -7.94 -24.68 -2.06
CA HIS A 4 -7.62 -25.73 -3.04
C HIS A 4 -8.81 -26.64 -3.28
N GLU A 5 -9.48 -27.08 -2.20
CA GLU A 5 -10.72 -27.89 -2.26
C GLU A 5 -11.83 -27.19 -3.02
N LEU A 6 -11.91 -25.85 -2.93
CA LEU A 6 -12.88 -25.02 -3.66
C LEU A 6 -12.45 -24.68 -5.09
N GLY A 7 -11.34 -25.22 -5.58
CA GLY A 7 -10.80 -24.94 -6.93
C GLY A 7 -10.26 -23.51 -7.10
N ILE A 8 -9.90 -22.84 -6.01
CA ILE A 8 -9.29 -21.50 -6.05
C ILE A 8 -7.80 -21.65 -6.32
N HIS A 9 -7.32 -20.99 -7.38
CA HIS A 9 -5.93 -21.07 -7.81
C HIS A 9 -5.05 -19.94 -7.30
N GLU A 10 -5.64 -18.79 -6.95
CA GLU A 10 -4.93 -17.62 -6.45
C GLU A 10 -5.61 -17.01 -5.23
N ALA A 11 -4.82 -16.60 -4.25
CA ALA A 11 -5.27 -15.87 -3.07
C ALA A 11 -4.46 -14.59 -2.88
N ALA A 12 -5.15 -13.50 -2.58
CA ALA A 12 -4.54 -12.22 -2.24
C ALA A 12 -4.78 -11.89 -0.77
N ILE A 13 -3.71 -11.57 -0.04
CA ILE A 13 -3.78 -11.07 1.33
C ILE A 13 -3.65 -9.56 1.28
N MET A 14 -4.66 -8.88 1.80
CA MET A 14 -4.64 -7.44 2.01
C MET A 14 -4.46 -7.17 3.51
N LEU A 15 -3.41 -6.45 3.85
CA LEU A 15 -3.22 -6.01 5.23
C LEU A 15 -4.19 -4.89 5.58
N LEU A 16 -4.62 -4.86 6.85
CA LEU A 16 -5.61 -3.90 7.31
C LEU A 16 -5.12 -2.46 7.09
N ALA A 17 -5.87 -1.71 6.30
CA ALA A 17 -5.67 -0.27 6.17
C ALA A 17 -6.34 0.45 7.36
N THR A 18 -5.57 1.23 8.11
CA THR A 18 -6.05 1.92 9.32
C THR A 18 -6.81 3.21 8.97
N VAL A 19 -7.86 3.07 8.16
CA VAL A 19 -8.74 4.16 7.72
C VAL A 19 -10.21 3.82 8.04
N GLY A 20 -11.07 4.82 8.07
CA GLY A 20 -12.52 4.63 8.28
C GLY A 20 -12.83 3.86 9.56
N ASN A 21 -13.70 2.86 9.45
CA ASN A 21 -14.11 2.02 10.59
C ASN A 21 -12.98 1.13 11.13
N ALA A 22 -12.04 0.71 10.28
CA ALA A 22 -10.88 -0.05 10.71
C ALA A 22 -10.01 0.74 11.69
N LYS A 23 -9.90 2.07 11.52
CA LYS A 23 -9.19 2.94 12.46
C LYS A 23 -9.81 2.93 13.87
N LYS A 24 -11.14 2.77 13.97
CA LYS A 24 -11.87 2.73 15.24
C LYS A 24 -11.70 1.39 15.97
N ASN A 25 -11.49 0.31 15.23
CA ASN A 25 -11.47 -1.08 15.72
C ASN A 25 -10.09 -1.75 15.56
N VAL A 26 -9.03 -0.94 15.46
CA VAL A 26 -7.65 -1.41 15.21
C VAL A 26 -7.20 -2.47 16.22
N ARG A 27 -7.57 -2.32 17.51
CA ARG A 27 -7.08 -3.20 18.59
C ARG A 27 -7.48 -4.66 18.38
N ASP A 28 -8.64 -4.92 17.78
CA ASP A 28 -9.21 -6.27 17.66
C ASP A 28 -8.85 -6.95 16.35
N CYS A 29 -8.33 -6.20 15.37
CA CYS A 29 -8.13 -6.67 13.99
C CYS A 29 -6.70 -6.49 13.48
N TYR A 30 -5.82 -5.85 14.23
CA TYR A 30 -4.48 -5.50 13.75
C TYR A 30 -3.44 -6.51 14.21
N LEU A 31 -2.71 -7.09 13.26
CA LEU A 31 -1.56 -7.92 13.57
C LEU A 31 -0.42 -7.07 14.15
N THR A 32 0.21 -7.53 15.20
CA THR A 32 1.50 -6.98 15.63
C THR A 32 2.55 -7.22 14.55
N TYR A 33 3.59 -6.39 14.54
CA TYR A 33 4.69 -6.61 13.59
C TYR A 33 5.37 -7.98 13.77
N GLY A 34 5.44 -8.48 15.00
CA GLY A 34 5.97 -9.81 15.28
C GLY A 34 5.16 -10.93 14.62
N GLU A 35 3.84 -10.89 14.74
CA GLU A 35 2.92 -11.84 14.10
C GLU A 35 2.99 -11.75 12.58
N LEU A 36 3.01 -10.54 12.03
CA LEU A 36 3.19 -10.32 10.60
C LEU A 36 4.52 -10.91 10.10
N LYS A 37 5.61 -10.62 10.81
CA LYS A 37 6.94 -11.13 10.48
C LYS A 37 6.97 -12.65 10.46
N GLN A 38 6.44 -13.28 11.50
CA GLN A 38 6.35 -14.74 11.58
C GLN A 38 5.55 -15.33 10.41
N PHE A 39 4.40 -14.72 10.10
CA PHE A 39 3.57 -15.13 8.97
C PHE A 39 4.31 -15.03 7.64
N ILE A 40 4.95 -13.89 7.35
CA ILE A 40 5.69 -13.69 6.10
C ILE A 40 6.82 -14.70 5.94
N LEU A 41 7.59 -14.94 6.99
CA LEU A 41 8.69 -15.90 6.95
C LEU A 41 8.18 -17.33 6.69
N GLN A 42 7.13 -17.75 7.40
CA GLN A 42 6.51 -19.07 7.20
C GLN A 42 5.95 -19.23 5.78
N MET A 43 5.22 -18.25 5.28
CA MET A 43 4.67 -18.31 3.91
C MET A 43 5.78 -18.30 2.86
N THR A 44 6.87 -17.57 3.10
CA THR A 44 8.04 -17.58 2.21
C THR A 44 8.65 -18.97 2.13
N ASP A 45 8.80 -19.65 3.26
CA ASP A 45 9.34 -21.02 3.29
C ASP A 45 8.45 -22.02 2.54
N LEU A 46 7.13 -21.91 2.70
CA LEU A 46 6.18 -22.74 1.96
C LEU A 46 6.21 -22.48 0.46
N LYS A 47 6.34 -21.19 0.03
CA LYS A 47 6.49 -20.82 -1.38
C LYS A 47 7.79 -21.40 -1.96
N LYS A 48 8.90 -21.25 -1.27
CA LYS A 48 10.22 -21.77 -1.64
C LYS A 48 10.21 -23.28 -1.82
N GLN A 49 9.52 -23.99 -0.93
CA GLN A 49 9.35 -25.43 -0.98
C GLN A 49 8.27 -25.90 -1.97
N LYS A 50 7.56 -24.97 -2.65
CA LYS A 50 6.42 -25.27 -3.53
C LYS A 50 5.30 -26.08 -2.84
N LYS A 51 5.11 -25.83 -1.53
CA LYS A 51 4.11 -26.54 -0.71
C LYS A 51 2.77 -25.80 -0.58
N LEU A 52 2.65 -24.59 -1.16
CA LEU A 52 1.36 -23.90 -1.19
C LEU A 52 0.53 -24.45 -2.36
N PRO A 53 -0.68 -24.92 -2.09
CA PRO A 53 -1.58 -25.45 -3.13
C PRO A 53 -2.20 -24.35 -3.99
N VAL A 54 -2.04 -23.09 -3.60
CA VAL A 54 -2.54 -21.92 -4.31
C VAL A 54 -1.44 -20.87 -4.47
N SER A 55 -1.52 -20.07 -5.52
CA SER A 55 -0.66 -18.89 -5.65
C SER A 55 -1.06 -17.85 -4.59
N LEU A 56 -0.13 -17.42 -3.76
CA LEU A 56 -0.36 -16.45 -2.71
C LEU A 56 0.38 -15.15 -3.02
N ARG A 57 -0.32 -14.01 -2.96
CA ARG A 57 0.28 -12.67 -3.08
C ARG A 57 -0.16 -11.75 -1.95
N ILE A 58 0.60 -10.69 -1.71
CA ILE A 58 0.24 -9.61 -0.80
C ILE A 58 -0.11 -8.38 -1.62
N VAL A 59 -1.18 -7.70 -1.25
CA VAL A 59 -1.63 -6.45 -1.88
C VAL A 59 -1.26 -5.27 -0.97
N PRO A 60 -0.78 -4.13 -1.48
CA PRO A 60 -0.49 -3.86 -2.88
C PRO A 60 0.97 -4.19 -3.23
N VAL A 61 1.18 -5.19 -4.04
CA VAL A 61 2.43 -5.33 -4.78
C VAL A 61 2.10 -4.88 -6.20
N GLU A 62 2.06 -3.58 -6.40
CA GLU A 62 1.86 -2.97 -7.71
C GLU A 62 3.19 -2.43 -8.21
N GLU A 63 3.29 -2.27 -9.49
CA GLU A 63 4.46 -1.90 -10.29
C GLU A 63 5.56 -1.13 -9.53
N GLY A 64 6.61 -1.83 -9.16
CA GLY A 64 7.82 -1.25 -8.56
C GLY A 64 7.72 -0.82 -7.09
N GLN A 65 6.63 -1.11 -6.39
CA GLN A 65 6.53 -0.90 -4.94
C GLN A 65 6.54 -2.22 -4.20
N LEU A 66 7.47 -2.38 -3.28
CA LEU A 66 7.49 -3.47 -2.31
C LEU A 66 6.96 -2.94 -0.97
N PRO A 67 5.79 -3.37 -0.51
CA PRO A 67 5.26 -2.91 0.77
C PRO A 67 6.25 -3.27 1.88
N TRP A 68 6.44 -2.36 2.84
CA TRP A 68 7.32 -2.57 3.99
C TRP A 68 6.90 -3.81 4.78
N GLU A 69 5.63 -4.13 4.78
CA GLU A 69 5.03 -5.30 5.41
C GLU A 69 5.60 -6.62 4.88
N LEU A 70 5.99 -6.65 3.63
CA LEU A 70 6.63 -7.82 3.01
C LEU A 70 8.15 -7.75 3.09
N TYR A 71 8.72 -6.57 2.84
CA TYR A 71 10.16 -6.43 2.67
C TYR A 71 10.92 -6.45 4.00
N TRP A 72 10.44 -5.74 5.04
CA TRP A 72 11.12 -5.67 6.33
C TRP A 72 11.32 -7.04 6.99
N PRO A 73 10.31 -7.93 7.08
CA PRO A 73 10.48 -9.26 7.64
C PRO A 73 11.62 -10.06 6.99
N LEU A 74 11.76 -9.96 5.68
CA LEU A 74 12.81 -10.64 4.93
C LEU A 74 14.16 -9.95 5.10
N TYR A 75 14.20 -8.62 5.03
CA TYR A 75 15.42 -7.85 5.13
C TYR A 75 16.11 -8.03 6.50
N GLU A 76 15.37 -7.89 7.60
CA GLU A 76 15.89 -8.04 8.97
C GLU A 76 16.45 -9.42 9.28
N THR A 77 15.96 -10.43 8.60
CA THR A 77 16.39 -11.82 8.81
C THR A 77 17.48 -12.26 7.84
N GLY A 78 18.06 -11.32 7.07
CA GLY A 78 19.08 -11.64 6.07
C GLY A 78 18.52 -12.38 4.84
N ARG A 79 17.21 -12.36 4.64
CA ARG A 79 16.49 -13.09 3.59
C ARG A 79 15.93 -12.18 2.48
N ALA A 80 16.52 -11.00 2.28
CA ALA A 80 16.02 -10.04 1.29
C ALA A 80 15.88 -10.64 -0.13
N GLU A 81 16.74 -11.59 -0.49
CA GLU A 81 16.67 -12.27 -1.80
C GLU A 81 15.43 -13.17 -1.96
N ASP A 82 14.81 -13.60 -0.87
CA ASP A 82 13.61 -14.44 -0.91
C ASP A 82 12.37 -13.65 -1.40
N ILE A 83 12.48 -12.34 -1.58
CA ILE A 83 11.44 -11.51 -2.18
C ILE A 83 11.03 -12.00 -3.57
N LYS A 84 11.93 -12.63 -4.32
CA LYS A 84 11.66 -13.24 -5.63
C LYS A 84 10.56 -14.30 -5.62
N TYR A 85 10.22 -14.88 -4.47
CA TYR A 85 9.09 -15.79 -4.34
C TYR A 85 7.73 -15.10 -4.22
N TRP A 86 7.74 -13.78 -4.04
CA TRP A 86 6.53 -12.96 -3.86
C TRP A 86 6.23 -12.05 -5.04
N VAL A 87 7.27 -11.61 -5.73
CA VAL A 87 7.19 -10.60 -6.79
C VAL A 87 7.91 -11.11 -8.02
N LYS A 88 7.39 -10.85 -9.20
CA LYS A 88 8.08 -11.13 -10.47
C LYS A 88 9.26 -10.16 -10.64
N GLU A 89 10.37 -10.64 -11.19
CA GLU A 89 11.60 -9.84 -11.35
C GLU A 89 11.39 -8.56 -12.18
N ASP A 90 10.54 -8.60 -13.18
CA ASP A 90 10.20 -7.47 -14.05
C ASP A 90 9.52 -6.30 -13.29
N LEU A 91 8.86 -6.57 -12.16
CA LEU A 91 8.25 -5.54 -11.32
C LEU A 91 9.26 -4.74 -10.48
N TYR A 92 10.50 -5.23 -10.31
CA TYR A 92 11.52 -4.53 -9.53
C TYR A 92 12.07 -3.27 -10.19
N TYR A 93 12.00 -3.17 -11.51
CA TYR A 93 12.75 -2.20 -12.30
C TYR A 93 11.89 -1.08 -12.89
N THR A 94 10.58 -1.15 -12.77
CA THR A 94 9.67 -0.22 -13.46
C THR A 94 9.35 1.05 -12.69
N SER A 95 9.70 1.15 -11.40
CA SER A 95 9.40 2.36 -10.64
C SER A 95 10.40 3.47 -10.94
N THR A 96 9.90 4.62 -11.38
CA THR A 96 10.70 5.84 -11.47
C THR A 96 11.29 6.18 -10.10
N GLU A 97 12.59 6.46 -10.02
CA GLU A 97 13.32 6.67 -8.76
C GLU A 97 12.70 7.73 -7.84
N ASN A 98 11.99 8.69 -8.40
CA ASN A 98 11.46 9.86 -7.69
C ASN A 98 9.97 9.78 -7.35
N SER A 99 9.25 8.69 -7.69
CA SER A 99 7.83 8.59 -7.40
C SER A 99 7.55 7.92 -6.05
N PHE A 100 6.53 8.40 -5.33
CA PHE A 100 5.85 7.55 -4.36
C PHE A 100 5.21 6.38 -5.09
N GLY A 101 5.18 5.20 -4.49
CA GLY A 101 4.48 4.03 -5.05
C GLY A 101 2.95 4.13 -5.01
N CYS A 102 2.40 5.31 -4.74
CA CYS A 102 0.96 5.57 -4.67
C CYS A 102 0.45 6.02 -6.03
N THR A 103 -0.49 5.28 -6.60
CA THR A 103 -1.14 5.56 -7.89
C THR A 103 -2.38 6.45 -7.77
N ALA A 104 -2.81 6.77 -6.53
CA ALA A 104 -3.98 7.58 -6.25
C ALA A 104 -3.92 8.95 -6.93
N GLY A 105 -4.93 9.27 -7.74
CA GLY A 105 -5.01 10.53 -8.49
C GLY A 105 -3.99 10.67 -9.62
N LYS A 106 -3.16 9.64 -9.87
CA LYS A 106 -2.18 9.55 -10.97
C LYS A 106 -2.68 8.62 -12.08
N ASP A 107 -2.97 7.39 -11.73
CA ASP A 107 -3.38 6.33 -12.67
C ASP A 107 -4.78 5.81 -12.37
N ASN A 108 -5.30 6.08 -11.18
CA ASN A 108 -6.63 5.67 -10.76
C ASN A 108 -7.33 6.72 -9.88
N PHE A 109 -8.62 6.55 -9.76
CA PHE A 109 -9.49 7.24 -8.84
C PHE A 109 -10.60 6.30 -8.33
N PHE A 110 -11.33 6.72 -7.31
CA PHE A 110 -12.44 5.99 -6.73
C PHE A 110 -13.67 6.92 -6.63
N VAL A 111 -14.84 6.41 -7.02
CA VAL A 111 -16.12 7.12 -6.86
C VAL A 111 -16.96 6.33 -5.87
N ASN A 112 -17.44 6.99 -4.82
CA ASN A 112 -18.33 6.36 -3.85
C ASN A 112 -19.80 6.39 -4.31
N ALA A 113 -20.71 5.75 -3.53
CA ALA A 113 -22.14 5.68 -3.86
C ALA A 113 -22.84 7.04 -3.86
N PHE A 114 -22.25 8.09 -3.28
CA PHE A 114 -22.79 9.45 -3.26
C PHE A 114 -22.32 10.30 -4.44
N GLY A 115 -21.41 9.77 -5.26
CA GLY A 115 -20.79 10.46 -6.38
C GLY A 115 -19.52 11.23 -6.02
N ASP A 116 -19.03 11.13 -4.78
CA ASP A 116 -17.79 11.77 -4.38
C ASP A 116 -16.58 11.03 -4.95
N VAL A 117 -15.63 11.80 -5.46
CA VAL A 117 -14.41 11.30 -6.12
C VAL A 117 -13.21 11.47 -5.20
N TYR A 118 -12.39 10.42 -5.12
CA TYR A 118 -11.18 10.33 -4.30
C TYR A 118 -10.04 9.70 -5.10
N GLY A 119 -8.81 9.87 -4.67
CA GLY A 119 -7.64 9.26 -5.31
C GLY A 119 -7.66 7.72 -5.29
N CYS A 120 -8.17 7.11 -4.23
CA CYS A 120 -8.40 5.66 -4.13
C CYS A 120 -9.45 5.36 -3.05
N SER A 121 -9.88 4.08 -2.96
CA SER A 121 -10.88 3.64 -1.97
C SER A 121 -10.43 3.88 -0.52
N MET A 122 -9.13 3.78 -0.22
CA MET A 122 -8.60 4.05 1.13
C MET A 122 -8.79 5.51 1.56
N MET A 123 -8.85 6.44 0.61
CA MET A 123 -9.05 7.87 0.86
C MET A 123 -10.52 8.23 1.02
N SER A 124 -11.47 7.36 0.65
CA SER A 124 -12.90 7.68 0.63
C SER A 124 -13.52 7.99 2.00
N SER A 125 -12.85 7.63 3.07
CA SER A 125 -13.24 7.96 4.45
C SER A 125 -12.59 9.23 5.01
N ILE A 126 -11.87 9.98 4.17
CA ILE A 126 -11.09 11.17 4.54
C ILE A 126 -11.65 12.37 3.77
N PRO A 127 -12.55 13.17 4.38
CA PRO A 127 -13.23 14.27 3.68
C PRO A 127 -12.27 15.28 3.03
N GLU A 128 -11.12 15.52 3.64
CA GLU A 128 -10.12 16.46 3.14
C GLU A 128 -9.46 16.02 1.83
N LEU A 129 -9.56 14.74 1.49
CA LEU A 129 -9.04 14.15 0.24
C LEU A 129 -10.13 13.93 -0.81
N LYS A 130 -11.32 14.52 -0.64
CA LYS A 130 -12.36 14.56 -1.67
C LYS A 130 -11.89 15.45 -2.81
N ALA A 131 -11.80 14.87 -4.02
CA ALA A 131 -11.36 15.57 -5.22
C ALA A 131 -12.48 16.34 -5.91
N GLY A 132 -13.73 15.89 -5.75
CA GLY A 132 -14.93 16.51 -6.34
C GLY A 132 -16.14 15.58 -6.22
N ASN A 133 -17.22 15.92 -6.94
CA ASN A 133 -18.43 15.10 -7.03
C ASN A 133 -18.94 15.08 -8.48
N ILE A 134 -19.22 13.88 -9.00
CA ILE A 134 -19.68 13.70 -10.40
C ILE A 134 -21.09 14.24 -10.69
N LYS A 135 -21.85 14.60 -9.66
CA LYS A 135 -23.14 15.29 -9.81
C LYS A 135 -22.98 16.80 -10.05
N GLU A 136 -21.81 17.35 -9.71
CA GLU A 136 -21.52 18.78 -9.76
C GLU A 136 -20.59 19.12 -10.94
N HIS A 137 -19.63 18.23 -11.24
CA HIS A 137 -18.60 18.41 -12.25
C HIS A 137 -18.42 17.15 -13.08
N SER A 138 -17.99 17.30 -14.33
CA SER A 138 -17.61 16.15 -15.14
C SER A 138 -16.38 15.44 -14.56
N LEU A 139 -16.29 14.13 -14.78
CA LEU A 139 -15.14 13.36 -14.29
C LEU A 139 -13.81 13.84 -14.89
N ILE A 140 -13.83 14.32 -16.14
CA ILE A 140 -12.66 14.90 -16.80
C ILE A 140 -12.23 16.20 -16.09
N ASP A 141 -13.20 17.06 -15.78
CA ASP A 141 -12.91 18.31 -15.07
C ASP A 141 -12.32 18.04 -13.68
N ILE A 142 -12.89 17.08 -12.93
CA ILE A 142 -12.36 16.67 -11.63
C ILE A 142 -10.93 16.11 -11.78
N TRP A 143 -10.71 15.26 -12.79
CA TRP A 143 -9.40 14.66 -13.04
C TRP A 143 -8.32 15.69 -13.34
N GLU A 144 -8.64 16.68 -14.17
CA GLU A 144 -7.68 17.68 -14.62
C GLU A 144 -7.47 18.82 -13.62
N ASN A 145 -8.54 19.28 -12.97
CA ASN A 145 -8.56 20.53 -12.22
C ASN A 145 -8.64 20.38 -10.69
N SER A 146 -8.80 19.16 -10.17
CA SER A 146 -8.86 18.96 -8.72
C SER A 146 -7.53 19.28 -8.04
N LYS A 147 -7.58 20.19 -7.05
CA LYS A 147 -6.41 20.51 -6.20
C LYS A 147 -5.87 19.27 -5.46
N VAL A 148 -6.75 18.36 -5.05
CA VAL A 148 -6.36 17.12 -4.38
C VAL A 148 -5.56 16.23 -5.33
N PHE A 149 -6.03 16.09 -6.58
CA PHE A 149 -5.30 15.31 -7.57
C PHE A 149 -3.98 15.96 -7.97
N SER A 150 -3.92 17.28 -8.13
CA SER A 150 -2.66 18.00 -8.34
C SER A 150 -1.68 17.73 -7.20
N GLN A 151 -2.10 17.87 -5.94
CA GLN A 151 -1.24 17.56 -4.80
C GLN A 151 -0.71 16.12 -4.83
N LEU A 152 -1.57 15.14 -5.13
CA LEU A 152 -1.15 13.73 -5.22
C LEU A 152 -0.15 13.47 -6.36
N ARG A 153 -0.25 14.21 -7.45
CA ARG A 153 0.67 14.11 -8.61
C ARG A 153 2.00 14.79 -8.36
N ASP A 154 1.98 15.92 -7.67
CA ASP A 154 3.15 16.79 -7.48
C ASP A 154 4.09 16.29 -6.37
N ILE A 155 3.58 15.50 -5.40
CA ILE A 155 4.45 14.98 -4.35
C ILE A 155 5.52 14.03 -4.91
N SER A 156 6.76 14.28 -4.51
CA SER A 156 7.93 13.45 -4.83
C SER A 156 8.41 12.68 -3.61
N ILE A 157 9.04 11.53 -3.82
CA ILE A 157 9.66 10.77 -2.72
C ILE A 157 10.78 11.58 -2.02
N LYS A 158 11.35 12.56 -2.71
CA LYS A 158 12.36 13.48 -2.13
C LYS A 158 11.77 14.37 -1.04
N ASP A 159 10.45 14.59 -1.08
CA ASP A 159 9.74 15.43 -0.11
C ASP A 159 9.38 14.68 1.16
N ILE A 160 9.61 13.35 1.20
CA ILE A 160 9.21 12.50 2.34
C ILE A 160 9.86 12.97 3.64
N LYS A 161 9.06 13.01 4.69
CA LYS A 161 9.45 13.45 6.03
C LYS A 161 9.63 12.28 7.00
N GLY A 162 10.00 12.63 8.22
CA GLY A 162 10.12 11.69 9.33
C GLY A 162 11.19 10.62 9.10
N ALA A 163 11.01 9.47 9.72
CA ALA A 163 11.98 8.37 9.68
C ALA A 163 12.18 7.80 8.27
N CYS A 164 11.18 7.91 7.39
CA CYS A 164 11.28 7.43 6.02
C CYS A 164 12.36 8.16 5.21
N LYS A 165 12.67 9.42 5.53
CA LYS A 165 13.67 10.23 4.79
C LYS A 165 15.03 9.55 4.72
N ASN A 166 15.44 8.86 5.78
CA ASN A 166 16.74 8.19 5.88
C ASN A 166 16.63 6.66 5.88
N CYS A 167 15.49 6.13 5.46
CA CYS A 167 15.21 4.70 5.51
C CYS A 167 15.96 3.95 4.41
N SER A 168 16.71 2.90 4.79
CA SER A 168 17.50 2.08 3.86
C SER A 168 16.66 1.36 2.79
N ILE A 169 15.37 1.09 3.08
CA ILE A 169 14.46 0.44 2.12
C ILE A 169 13.54 1.43 1.39
N LEU A 170 13.72 2.74 1.53
CA LEU A 170 12.84 3.73 0.93
C LEU A 170 12.72 3.56 -0.60
N LYS A 171 13.83 3.25 -1.26
CA LYS A 171 13.85 3.02 -2.71
C LYS A 171 12.93 1.88 -3.16
N TRP A 172 12.65 0.92 -2.28
CA TRP A 172 11.78 -0.23 -2.53
C TRP A 172 10.36 0.01 -2.03
N CYS A 173 10.23 0.43 -0.76
CA CYS A 173 8.96 0.64 -0.08
C CYS A 173 8.20 1.88 -0.60
N LYS A 174 8.90 2.89 -1.11
CA LYS A 174 8.30 4.14 -1.62
C LYS A 174 7.43 4.86 -0.59
N GLY A 175 7.69 4.66 0.71
CA GLY A 175 7.04 5.41 1.80
C GLY A 175 5.69 4.86 2.27
N GLY A 176 5.21 3.74 1.73
CA GLY A 176 3.95 3.11 2.15
C GLY A 176 2.68 3.80 1.64
N CYS A 177 1.55 3.62 2.33
CA CYS A 177 0.24 4.09 1.89
C CYS A 177 -0.02 5.55 2.25
N ARG A 178 -0.16 6.42 1.25
CA ARG A 178 -0.42 7.86 1.45
C ARG A 178 -1.79 8.14 2.10
N GLY A 179 -2.80 7.34 1.80
CA GLY A 179 -4.12 7.44 2.45
C GLY A 179 -4.06 7.14 3.95
N CYS A 180 -3.38 6.05 4.34
CA CYS A 180 -3.18 5.72 5.76
C CYS A 180 -2.31 6.75 6.47
N THR A 181 -1.27 7.25 5.81
CA THR A 181 -0.40 8.30 6.35
C THR A 181 -1.20 9.57 6.62
N PHE A 182 -1.97 10.06 5.65
CA PHE A 182 -2.79 11.26 5.82
C PHE A 182 -3.87 11.09 6.89
N ALA A 183 -4.50 9.93 6.97
CA ALA A 183 -5.48 9.65 8.02
C ALA A 183 -4.90 9.74 9.44
N ALA A 184 -3.62 9.42 9.60
CA ALA A 184 -2.92 9.48 10.88
C ALA A 184 -2.33 10.87 11.19
N THR A 185 -1.73 11.53 10.19
CA THR A 185 -0.85 12.71 10.37
C THR A 185 -1.39 14.00 9.78
N LYS A 186 -2.42 13.92 8.90
CA LYS A 186 -2.91 15.03 8.06
C LYS A 186 -1.86 15.59 7.09
N ASP A 187 -0.82 14.82 6.80
CA ASP A 187 0.23 15.17 5.86
C ASP A 187 0.47 14.00 4.88
N LEU A 188 0.44 14.29 3.58
CA LEU A 188 0.64 13.27 2.53
C LEU A 188 2.10 12.81 2.41
N ILE A 189 3.05 13.60 2.86
CA ILE A 189 4.49 13.33 2.72
C ILE A 189 5.15 12.85 4.02
N GLU A 190 4.37 12.67 5.09
CA GLU A 190 4.90 12.12 6.36
C GLU A 190 5.18 10.62 6.25
N SER A 191 5.94 10.08 7.18
CA SER A 191 6.20 8.64 7.31
C SER A 191 4.91 7.85 7.55
N ASP A 192 4.81 6.65 6.97
CA ASP A 192 3.69 5.74 7.26
C ASP A 192 3.81 5.18 8.68
N GLY A 193 3.05 5.75 9.63
CA GLY A 193 3.11 5.39 11.06
C GLY A 193 2.73 3.94 11.38
N ARG A 194 2.28 3.16 10.40
CA ARG A 194 2.06 1.72 10.56
C ARG A 194 3.37 0.94 10.48
N CYS A 195 4.38 1.50 9.82
CA CYS A 195 5.70 0.88 9.73
C CYS A 195 6.39 0.91 11.12
N PRO A 196 6.94 -0.21 11.60
CA PRO A 196 7.56 -0.29 12.92
C PRO A 196 8.79 0.63 13.05
N TYR A 197 9.41 1.00 11.94
CA TYR A 197 10.58 1.87 11.86
C TYR A 197 10.26 3.34 11.59
N ALA A 198 8.98 3.68 11.45
CA ALA A 198 8.53 5.06 11.22
C ALA A 198 8.14 5.80 12.51
N ARG A 199 8.44 5.23 13.66
CA ARG A 199 8.12 5.79 14.99
C ARG A 199 9.30 6.53 15.59
#